data_e021994e38eb2863dea50816f8aac39f
#
_entry.id   e021994e38eb2863dea50816f8aac39f
#
_cell.length_a   1.000
_cell.length_b   1.000
_cell.length_c   1.000
_cell.angle_alpha   90.00
_cell.angle_beta   90.00
_cell.angle_gamma   90.00
#
_symmetry.space_group_name_H-M   'P 1'
#
loop_
_entity.id
_entity.type
_entity.pdbx_description
1 polymer ?
#
loop_
_entity_poly.entity_id
_entity_poly.type
_entity_poly.pdbx_seq_one_letter_code
_entity_poly.pdbx_strand_id
1 'polypeptide(L)'
;MVSLLLVVALMACTATSTGTRNEGPARSEPVASSPTGAASPTPRVKRADAVKLLKADPEVDAGVKRDLKPCVGDEYPVDVSYGDLTGAKVSDVVINVLTCGDAVGIGAYVYRVADGGKAAEEAAATQGYVNVFRNETPPVYAEIDRGDLVVTRQMYDKGDSVAYPSGEEVVTYQWKDGSFAEQFRQHNDYSNTVTSEPPQALAETPSPARSEDGPAA
;
A
#
# COMPACT_ATOMS: atom_id res chain seq x y z
N MET A 1 -8.19 27.66 61.98
CA MET A 1 -7.24 26.98 62.89
C MET A 1 -6.89 25.63 62.34
N VAL A 2 -5.60 25.45 62.19
CA VAL A 2 -4.79 24.21 62.16
C VAL A 2 -4.69 23.54 60.80
N SER A 3 -3.64 23.84 60.15
CA SER A 3 -2.28 23.22 59.91
C SER A 3 -2.35 22.07 58.91
N LEU A 4 -1.95 22.31 57.71
CA LEU A 4 -0.64 22.22 57.04
C LEU A 4 0.20 20.99 57.47
N LEU A 5 0.31 20.01 56.59
CA LEU A 5 1.51 19.17 56.48
C LEU A 5 1.73 18.72 55.04
N LEU A 6 2.74 19.33 54.45
CA LEU A 6 3.34 19.08 53.17
C LEU A 6 4.32 17.90 53.33
N VAL A 7 4.14 16.80 52.60
CA VAL A 7 5.17 15.76 52.50
C VAL A 7 5.62 15.67 51.05
N VAL A 8 6.79 16.23 50.80
CA VAL A 8 7.55 16.09 49.56
C VAL A 8 8.35 14.79 49.65
N ALA A 9 8.04 13.80 48.81
CA ALA A 9 8.88 12.63 48.61
C ALA A 9 9.67 12.78 47.33
N LEU A 10 10.95 13.11 47.45
CA LEU A 10 11.93 12.98 46.35
C LEU A 10 12.22 11.50 46.17
N MET A 11 11.91 10.97 45.00
CA MET A 11 12.47 9.69 44.54
C MET A 11 13.59 9.97 43.54
N ALA A 12 14.82 9.74 44.01
CA ALA A 12 16.00 9.69 43.18
C ALA A 12 16.01 8.42 42.32
N CYS A 13 16.01 8.56 41.01
CA CYS A 13 16.32 7.46 40.08
C CYS A 13 17.83 7.31 40.01
N THR A 14 18.37 6.27 40.62
CA THR A 14 19.75 5.84 40.40
C THR A 14 19.74 4.88 39.21
N ALA A 15 20.33 5.32 38.11
CA ALA A 15 20.67 4.45 37.00
C ALA A 15 22.01 3.77 37.32
N THR A 16 21.98 2.47 37.53
CA THR A 16 23.16 1.61 37.44
C THR A 16 22.72 0.19 37.04
N SER A 17 23.12 -0.28 35.94
CA SER A 17 24.04 -1.40 35.79
C SER A 17 23.94 -2.04 34.41
N THR A 18 25.01 -1.98 33.72
CA THR A 18 25.42 -2.93 32.68
C THR A 18 25.56 -4.31 33.32
N GLY A 19 24.54 -5.13 33.20
CA GLY A 19 24.57 -6.54 33.56
C GLY A 19 24.12 -7.35 32.35
N THR A 20 25.06 -8.04 31.74
CA THR A 20 24.76 -9.12 30.80
C THR A 20 23.96 -10.21 31.54
N ARG A 21 22.63 -10.20 31.38
CA ARG A 21 21.80 -11.32 31.83
C ARG A 21 22.01 -12.49 30.88
N ASN A 22 22.58 -13.54 31.41
CA ASN A 22 22.59 -14.84 30.75
C ASN A 22 21.16 -15.40 30.88
N GLU A 23 20.33 -15.15 29.89
CA GLU A 23 18.98 -15.71 29.84
C GLU A 23 19.11 -17.18 29.44
N GLY A 24 18.80 -18.07 30.38
CA GLY A 24 18.71 -19.49 30.14
C GLY A 24 17.66 -19.79 29.08
N PRO A 25 17.61 -21.06 28.56
CA PRO A 25 16.74 -21.42 27.45
C PRO A 25 15.29 -21.07 27.74
N ALA A 26 14.66 -20.36 26.82
CA ALA A 26 13.28 -19.93 26.89
C ALA A 26 12.37 -21.16 27.11
N ARG A 27 11.69 -21.19 28.26
CA ARG A 27 10.61 -22.16 28.47
C ARG A 27 9.42 -21.71 27.61
N SER A 28 9.11 -22.51 26.60
CA SER A 28 7.86 -22.40 25.85
C SER A 28 6.72 -22.83 26.77
N GLU A 29 6.06 -21.88 27.41
CA GLU A 29 4.75 -22.15 28.00
C GLU A 29 3.72 -22.24 26.87
N PRO A 30 2.84 -23.24 26.86
CA PRO A 30 1.78 -23.31 25.87
C PRO A 30 0.85 -22.12 26.07
N VAL A 31 0.87 -21.20 25.10
CA VAL A 31 -0.09 -20.12 25.04
C VAL A 31 -1.47 -20.77 24.87
N ALA A 32 -2.31 -20.66 25.89
CA ALA A 32 -3.71 -21.07 25.80
C ALA A 32 -4.32 -20.33 24.61
N SER A 33 -4.66 -21.07 23.57
CA SER A 33 -5.35 -20.55 22.39
C SER A 33 -6.67 -19.97 22.85
N SER A 34 -6.76 -18.65 22.91
CA SER A 34 -8.05 -17.97 23.02
C SER A 34 -8.95 -18.50 21.90
N PRO A 35 -10.21 -18.86 22.14
CA PRO A 35 -11.10 -19.24 21.07
C PRO A 35 -11.27 -18.03 20.17
N THR A 36 -10.57 -18.04 19.04
CA THR A 36 -10.82 -17.12 17.95
C THR A 36 -12.26 -17.40 17.52
N GLY A 37 -13.19 -16.49 17.85
CA GLY A 37 -14.53 -16.55 17.32
C GLY A 37 -14.41 -16.71 15.81
N ALA A 38 -14.92 -17.81 15.27
CA ALA A 38 -14.94 -18.07 13.86
C ALA A 38 -15.72 -16.94 13.21
N ALA A 39 -15.02 -15.98 12.63
CA ALA A 39 -15.63 -15.02 11.72
C ALA A 39 -16.26 -15.85 10.61
N SER A 40 -17.57 -15.75 10.43
CA SER A 40 -18.27 -16.38 9.32
C SER A 40 -17.58 -16.02 8.05
N PRO A 41 -17.20 -16.98 7.18
CA PRO A 41 -16.48 -16.67 5.95
C PRO A 41 -17.36 -15.77 5.10
N THR A 42 -16.94 -14.52 4.92
CA THR A 42 -17.54 -13.61 3.96
C THR A 42 -17.34 -14.22 2.57
N PRO A 43 -18.36 -14.29 1.71
CA PRO A 43 -18.21 -14.78 0.35
C PRO A 43 -17.14 -13.95 -0.37
N ARG A 44 -16.08 -14.60 -0.83
CA ARG A 44 -15.01 -13.94 -1.58
C ARG A 44 -15.11 -14.34 -3.04
N VAL A 45 -14.96 -13.36 -3.93
CA VAL A 45 -14.81 -13.66 -5.37
C VAL A 45 -13.43 -14.31 -5.56
N LYS A 46 -13.43 -15.48 -6.21
CA LYS A 46 -12.19 -16.14 -6.60
C LYS A 46 -11.56 -15.42 -7.80
N ARG A 47 -10.24 -15.57 -7.98
CA ARG A 47 -9.53 -14.93 -9.09
C ARG A 47 -10.18 -15.23 -10.46
N ALA A 48 -10.62 -16.46 -10.70
CA ALA A 48 -11.36 -16.82 -11.91
C ALA A 48 -12.69 -16.08 -12.04
N ASP A 49 -13.39 -15.86 -10.94
CA ASP A 49 -14.64 -15.10 -10.93
C ASP A 49 -14.38 -13.62 -11.25
N ALA A 50 -13.26 -13.05 -10.77
CA ALA A 50 -12.85 -11.68 -11.09
C ALA A 50 -12.66 -11.49 -12.60
N VAL A 51 -12.00 -12.43 -13.28
CA VAL A 51 -11.84 -12.41 -14.74
C VAL A 51 -13.17 -12.49 -15.46
N LYS A 52 -14.06 -13.37 -15.01
CA LYS A 52 -15.40 -13.50 -15.58
C LYS A 52 -16.20 -12.22 -15.37
N LEU A 53 -16.09 -11.61 -14.20
CA LEU A 53 -16.75 -10.36 -13.83
C LEU A 53 -16.31 -9.22 -14.77
N LEU A 54 -14.99 -9.01 -14.91
CA LEU A 54 -14.43 -8.01 -15.80
C LEU A 54 -14.85 -8.22 -17.28
N LYS A 55 -14.83 -9.45 -17.77
CA LYS A 55 -15.24 -9.76 -19.14
C LYS A 55 -16.73 -9.53 -19.40
N ALA A 56 -17.57 -9.74 -18.38
CA ALA A 56 -19.02 -9.56 -18.49
C ALA A 56 -19.45 -8.09 -18.31
N ASP A 57 -18.67 -7.28 -17.63
CA ASP A 57 -19.00 -5.88 -17.37
C ASP A 57 -18.90 -5.04 -18.66
N PRO A 58 -19.99 -4.42 -19.14
CA PRO A 58 -19.96 -3.61 -20.36
C PRO A 58 -19.11 -2.33 -20.20
N GLU A 59 -18.89 -1.87 -18.99
CA GLU A 59 -18.17 -0.63 -18.71
C GLU A 59 -16.64 -0.78 -18.77
N VAL A 60 -16.13 -2.01 -18.71
CA VAL A 60 -14.69 -2.27 -18.86
C VAL A 60 -14.28 -2.06 -20.32
N ASP A 61 -13.21 -1.27 -20.52
CA ASP A 61 -12.71 -0.94 -21.86
C ASP A 61 -12.37 -2.19 -22.69
N ALA A 62 -12.65 -2.13 -23.98
CA ALA A 62 -12.41 -3.23 -24.90
C ALA A 62 -10.91 -3.57 -25.04
N GLY A 63 -10.01 -2.60 -24.84
CA GLY A 63 -8.56 -2.80 -24.81
C GLY A 63 -8.15 -3.63 -23.61
N VAL A 64 -8.60 -3.25 -22.40
CA VAL A 64 -8.34 -4.02 -21.17
C VAL A 64 -8.88 -5.45 -21.31
N LYS A 65 -10.10 -5.63 -21.79
CA LYS A 65 -10.67 -6.97 -22.04
C LYS A 65 -9.86 -7.79 -23.04
N ARG A 66 -9.34 -7.15 -24.08
CA ARG A 66 -8.50 -7.80 -25.10
C ARG A 66 -7.18 -8.27 -24.53
N ASP A 67 -6.60 -7.49 -23.58
CA ASP A 67 -5.33 -7.77 -22.95
C ASP A 67 -5.48 -8.70 -21.73
N LEU A 68 -6.69 -8.86 -21.20
CA LEU A 68 -7.03 -9.80 -20.14
C LEU A 68 -7.02 -11.25 -20.65
N LYS A 69 -5.80 -11.78 -20.86
CA LYS A 69 -5.52 -13.15 -21.30
C LYS A 69 -4.63 -13.84 -20.29
N PRO A 70 -4.63 -15.19 -20.24
CA PRO A 70 -3.67 -15.91 -19.40
C PRO A 70 -2.23 -15.60 -19.82
N CYS A 71 -1.37 -15.39 -18.83
CA CYS A 71 0.07 -15.18 -19.02
C CYS A 71 0.80 -16.51 -19.18
N VAL A 72 0.53 -17.46 -18.27
CA VAL A 72 1.09 -18.81 -18.27
C VAL A 72 -0.02 -19.77 -17.85
N GLY A 73 -0.30 -20.80 -18.64
CA GLY A 73 -1.39 -21.73 -18.36
C GLY A 73 -2.73 -21.00 -18.24
N ASP A 74 -3.40 -21.15 -17.10
CA ASP A 74 -4.67 -20.50 -16.80
C ASP A 74 -4.52 -19.28 -15.86
N GLU A 75 -3.29 -18.81 -15.62
CA GLU A 75 -3.02 -17.68 -14.72
C GLU A 75 -3.23 -16.35 -15.44
N TYR A 76 -4.28 -15.65 -15.04
CA TYR A 76 -4.59 -14.31 -15.55
C TYR A 76 -3.84 -13.23 -14.75
N PRO A 77 -3.43 -12.13 -15.43
CA PRO A 77 -2.71 -11.03 -14.78
C PRO A 77 -3.67 -10.11 -14.02
N VAL A 78 -4.31 -10.64 -12.99
CA VAL A 78 -5.18 -9.88 -12.10
C VAL A 78 -4.72 -10.00 -10.66
N ASP A 79 -4.70 -8.88 -9.97
CA ASP A 79 -4.56 -8.82 -8.52
C ASP A 79 -5.92 -8.49 -7.90
N VAL A 80 -6.32 -9.23 -6.85
CA VAL A 80 -7.65 -9.13 -6.26
C VAL A 80 -7.55 -9.00 -4.75
N SER A 81 -8.08 -7.91 -4.24
CA SER A 81 -8.21 -7.67 -2.80
C SER A 81 -9.67 -7.48 -2.39
N TYR A 82 -9.95 -7.68 -1.11
CA TYR A 82 -11.30 -7.64 -0.54
C TYR A 82 -11.30 -6.80 0.72
N GLY A 83 -12.28 -5.90 0.85
CA GLY A 83 -12.45 -5.07 2.04
C GLY A 83 -13.79 -4.39 2.09
N ASP A 84 -14.05 -3.72 3.19
CA ASP A 84 -15.23 -2.90 3.37
C ASP A 84 -14.89 -1.46 2.99
N LEU A 85 -15.25 -1.07 1.78
CA LEU A 85 -15.10 0.28 1.25
C LEU A 85 -16.42 1.04 1.24
N THR A 86 -17.54 0.30 1.03
CA THR A 86 -18.86 0.91 0.81
C THR A 86 -19.83 0.76 1.98
N GLY A 87 -19.38 0.14 3.09
CA GLY A 87 -20.23 -0.17 4.25
C GLY A 87 -21.24 -1.29 3.99
N ALA A 88 -21.02 -2.12 2.96
CA ALA A 88 -21.89 -3.23 2.61
C ALA A 88 -21.71 -4.44 3.55
N LYS A 89 -22.74 -5.31 3.65
CA LYS A 89 -22.64 -6.55 4.45
C LYS A 89 -21.64 -7.56 3.88
N VAL A 90 -21.34 -7.46 2.59
CA VAL A 90 -20.41 -8.31 1.85
C VAL A 90 -19.23 -7.44 1.45
N SER A 91 -18.03 -7.96 1.58
CA SER A 91 -16.82 -7.22 1.20
C SER A 91 -16.87 -6.81 -0.27
N ASP A 92 -16.46 -5.59 -0.53
CA ASP A 92 -16.20 -5.08 -1.86
C ASP A 92 -14.96 -5.78 -2.43
N VAL A 93 -14.87 -5.80 -3.74
CA VAL A 93 -13.79 -6.45 -4.50
C VAL A 93 -13.04 -5.39 -5.26
N VAL A 94 -11.75 -5.24 -4.97
CA VAL A 94 -10.82 -4.40 -5.75
C VAL A 94 -10.05 -5.30 -6.69
N ILE A 95 -10.03 -4.95 -7.98
CA ILE A 95 -9.37 -5.73 -9.02
C ILE A 95 -8.44 -4.83 -9.80
N ASN A 96 -7.15 -5.15 -9.80
CA ASN A 96 -6.19 -4.57 -10.72
C ASN A 96 -5.94 -5.53 -11.88
N VAL A 97 -5.99 -5.03 -13.11
CA VAL A 97 -5.60 -5.77 -14.32
C VAL A 97 -4.20 -5.31 -14.68
N LEU A 98 -3.30 -6.27 -14.87
CA LEU A 98 -1.88 -6.03 -15.11
C LEU A 98 -1.48 -6.53 -16.49
N THR A 99 -0.31 -6.12 -16.96
CA THR A 99 0.35 -6.75 -18.10
C THR A 99 1.10 -8.02 -17.68
N CYS A 100 1.27 -8.97 -18.60
CA CYS A 100 1.91 -10.25 -18.26
C CYS A 100 3.42 -10.16 -18.00
N GLY A 101 4.12 -9.26 -18.67
CA GLY A 101 5.60 -9.26 -18.64
C GLY A 101 6.18 -8.44 -17.51
N ASP A 102 5.66 -7.26 -17.30
CA ASP A 102 6.20 -6.23 -16.43
C ASP A 102 5.24 -5.80 -15.31
N ALA A 103 4.08 -6.46 -15.20
CA ALA A 103 3.05 -6.22 -14.20
C ALA A 103 2.58 -4.76 -14.13
N VAL A 104 2.59 -4.05 -15.26
CA VAL A 104 2.05 -2.70 -15.35
C VAL A 104 0.54 -2.72 -15.23
N GLY A 105 -0.01 -1.92 -14.32
CA GLY A 105 -1.45 -1.79 -14.12
C GLY A 105 -2.12 -1.09 -15.30
N ILE A 106 -3.04 -1.76 -15.99
CA ILE A 106 -3.77 -1.23 -17.14
C ILE A 106 -5.23 -0.91 -16.85
N GLY A 107 -5.71 -1.28 -15.65
CA GLY A 107 -7.03 -0.95 -15.16
C GLY A 107 -7.22 -1.32 -13.71
N ALA A 108 -7.94 -0.48 -12.99
CA ALA A 108 -8.29 -0.66 -11.59
C ALA A 108 -9.80 -0.49 -11.41
N TYR A 109 -10.43 -1.41 -10.69
CA TYR A 109 -11.89 -1.50 -10.56
C TYR A 109 -12.30 -1.83 -9.14
N VAL A 110 -13.45 -1.28 -8.71
CA VAL A 110 -14.10 -1.70 -7.47
C VAL A 110 -15.50 -2.18 -7.80
N TYR A 111 -15.82 -3.35 -7.28
CA TYR A 111 -17.14 -3.96 -7.40
C TYR A 111 -17.76 -4.18 -6.02
N ARG A 112 -19.03 -3.83 -5.90
CA ARG A 112 -19.84 -4.12 -4.72
C ARG A 112 -21.04 -5.00 -5.10
N VAL A 113 -21.59 -5.70 -4.13
CA VAL A 113 -22.84 -6.46 -4.36
C VAL A 113 -23.99 -5.49 -4.61
N ALA A 114 -24.79 -5.77 -5.63
CA ALA A 114 -25.97 -4.99 -5.95
C ALA A 114 -27.02 -5.02 -4.83
N ASP A 115 -27.62 -3.89 -4.53
CA ASP A 115 -28.59 -3.74 -3.42
C ASP A 115 -29.99 -4.31 -3.74
N GLY A 116 -30.15 -5.11 -4.79
CA GLY A 116 -31.43 -5.68 -5.20
C GLY A 116 -32.17 -4.84 -6.24
N GLY A 117 -33.38 -5.24 -6.60
CA GLY A 117 -34.21 -4.57 -7.60
C GLY A 117 -33.57 -4.52 -8.98
N LYS A 118 -33.69 -3.41 -9.71
CA LYS A 118 -33.12 -3.22 -11.05
C LYS A 118 -31.62 -3.40 -11.09
N ALA A 119 -30.91 -2.92 -10.05
CA ALA A 119 -29.46 -3.09 -9.95
C ALA A 119 -29.06 -4.58 -9.93
N ALA A 120 -29.82 -5.43 -9.27
CA ALA A 120 -29.56 -6.87 -9.24
C ALA A 120 -29.85 -7.54 -10.60
N GLU A 121 -30.85 -7.06 -11.35
CA GLU A 121 -31.15 -7.56 -12.70
C GLU A 121 -30.02 -7.16 -13.67
N GLU A 122 -29.58 -5.90 -13.62
CA GLU A 122 -28.47 -5.40 -14.44
C GLU A 122 -27.15 -6.10 -14.09
N ALA A 123 -26.96 -6.44 -12.82
CA ALA A 123 -25.78 -7.14 -12.33
C ALA A 123 -25.84 -8.68 -12.56
N ALA A 124 -26.85 -9.24 -13.19
CA ALA A 124 -26.95 -10.70 -13.39
C ALA A 124 -25.75 -11.25 -14.20
N ALA A 125 -25.30 -10.54 -15.22
CA ALA A 125 -24.14 -10.91 -16.02
C ALA A 125 -22.84 -10.87 -15.22
N THR A 126 -22.74 -9.97 -14.26
CA THR A 126 -21.60 -9.72 -13.37
C THR A 126 -21.75 -10.41 -12.00
N GLN A 127 -22.47 -11.54 -11.95
CA GLN A 127 -22.61 -12.38 -10.75
C GLN A 127 -23.24 -11.65 -9.55
N GLY A 128 -24.06 -10.66 -9.79
CA GLY A 128 -24.69 -9.84 -8.75
C GLY A 128 -23.84 -8.69 -8.23
N TYR A 129 -22.72 -8.37 -8.90
CA TYR A 129 -21.88 -7.23 -8.59
C TYR A 129 -22.13 -6.07 -9.54
N VAL A 130 -21.99 -4.86 -9.02
CA VAL A 130 -22.00 -3.62 -9.79
C VAL A 130 -20.64 -2.94 -9.70
N ASN A 131 -20.17 -2.38 -10.81
CA ASN A 131 -18.98 -1.57 -10.87
C ASN A 131 -19.29 -0.21 -10.24
N VAL A 132 -18.50 0.19 -9.24
CA VAL A 132 -18.69 1.46 -8.52
C VAL A 132 -17.46 2.37 -8.60
N PHE A 133 -16.38 1.85 -9.16
CA PHE A 133 -15.17 2.63 -9.46
C PHE A 133 -14.41 2.00 -10.62
N ARG A 134 -13.90 2.85 -11.51
CA ARG A 134 -13.09 2.46 -12.64
C ARG A 134 -12.02 3.52 -12.91
N ASN A 135 -10.78 3.07 -13.10
CA ASN A 135 -9.70 3.90 -13.65
C ASN A 135 -8.89 3.05 -14.65
N GLU A 136 -8.87 3.48 -15.91
CA GLU A 136 -8.21 2.80 -17.02
C GLU A 136 -7.14 3.70 -17.67
N THR A 137 -6.48 4.52 -16.84
CA THR A 137 -5.36 5.38 -17.27
C THR A 137 -4.04 4.79 -16.78
N PRO A 138 -3.36 3.94 -17.59
CA PRO A 138 -2.14 3.28 -17.19
C PRO A 138 -0.97 4.26 -16.94
N PRO A 139 -0.02 3.89 -16.06
CA PRO A 139 -0.06 2.80 -15.11
C PRO A 139 -0.93 3.16 -13.89
N VAL A 140 -1.85 2.28 -13.51
CA VAL A 140 -2.78 2.53 -12.40
C VAL A 140 -2.92 1.31 -11.51
N TYR A 141 -2.93 1.54 -10.19
CA TYR A 141 -3.12 0.53 -9.17
C TYR A 141 -4.08 1.04 -8.10
N ALA A 142 -4.94 0.16 -7.60
CA ALA A 142 -5.86 0.45 -6.52
C ALA A 142 -5.64 -0.51 -5.36
N GLU A 143 -5.67 0.01 -4.15
CA GLU A 143 -5.54 -0.76 -2.92
C GLU A 143 -6.52 -0.27 -1.86
N ILE A 144 -6.72 -1.08 -0.83
CA ILE A 144 -7.56 -0.75 0.32
C ILE A 144 -6.65 -0.37 1.47
N ASP A 145 -6.74 0.87 1.93
CA ASP A 145 -6.06 1.33 3.14
C ASP A 145 -7.09 1.85 4.14
N ARG A 146 -7.19 1.16 5.29
CA ARG A 146 -8.05 1.55 6.43
C ARG A 146 -9.51 1.87 6.08
N GLY A 147 -10.05 1.21 5.06
CA GLY A 147 -11.42 1.41 4.60
C GLY A 147 -11.58 2.50 3.53
N ASP A 148 -10.49 3.12 3.12
CA ASP A 148 -10.45 4.03 1.98
C ASP A 148 -9.89 3.31 0.74
N LEU A 149 -10.28 3.78 -0.44
CA LEU A 149 -9.71 3.36 -1.71
C LEU A 149 -8.55 4.28 -2.06
N VAL A 150 -7.34 3.73 -2.12
CA VAL A 150 -6.15 4.46 -2.55
C VAL A 150 -5.81 4.07 -3.98
N VAL A 151 -5.68 5.04 -4.86
CA VAL A 151 -5.35 4.84 -6.27
C VAL A 151 -4.04 5.53 -6.58
N THR A 152 -3.06 4.75 -7.00
CA THR A 152 -1.73 5.23 -7.38
C THR A 152 -1.58 5.18 -8.89
N ARG A 153 -1.09 6.26 -9.48
CA ARG A 153 -0.73 6.37 -10.89
C ARG A 153 0.73 6.77 -11.01
N GLN A 154 1.51 6.01 -11.77
CA GLN A 154 2.88 6.40 -12.08
C GLN A 154 2.91 7.51 -13.13
N MET A 155 3.82 8.46 -12.94
CA MET A 155 4.01 9.61 -13.81
C MET A 155 5.37 9.49 -14.49
N TYR A 156 5.39 9.78 -15.80
CA TYR A 156 6.57 9.65 -16.62
C TYR A 156 6.88 10.96 -17.34
N ASP A 157 8.11 11.38 -17.27
CA ASP A 157 8.64 12.46 -18.09
C ASP A 157 9.13 11.94 -19.44
N LYS A 158 9.38 12.86 -20.36
CA LYS A 158 9.87 12.50 -21.68
C LYS A 158 11.25 11.83 -21.59
N GLY A 159 11.29 10.57 -21.92
CA GLY A 159 12.53 9.77 -21.92
C GLY A 159 12.63 8.77 -20.76
N ASP A 160 11.69 8.77 -19.85
CA ASP A 160 11.64 7.77 -18.79
C ASP A 160 11.41 6.36 -19.37
N SER A 161 12.01 5.40 -18.73
CA SER A 161 11.67 4.00 -18.99
C SER A 161 10.52 3.55 -18.08
N VAL A 162 9.79 2.52 -18.49
CA VAL A 162 8.69 1.95 -17.70
C VAL A 162 9.12 1.56 -16.27
N ALA A 163 10.38 1.16 -16.11
CA ALA A 163 10.93 0.77 -14.81
C ALA A 163 11.29 1.94 -13.89
N TYR A 164 11.38 3.16 -14.42
CA TYR A 164 11.83 4.34 -13.67
C TYR A 164 10.93 5.54 -13.96
N PRO A 165 9.76 5.61 -13.31
CA PRO A 165 8.87 6.77 -13.41
C PRO A 165 9.52 8.00 -12.74
N SER A 166 9.23 9.19 -13.24
CA SER A 166 9.63 10.45 -12.62
C SER A 166 8.89 10.75 -11.32
N GLY A 167 7.70 10.17 -11.14
CA GLY A 167 6.90 10.39 -9.95
C GLY A 167 5.67 9.52 -9.88
N GLU A 168 4.82 9.82 -8.92
CA GLU A 168 3.50 9.20 -8.78
C GLU A 168 2.46 10.22 -8.31
N GLU A 169 1.23 9.97 -8.70
CA GLU A 169 0.05 10.61 -8.14
C GLU A 169 -0.70 9.58 -7.30
N VAL A 170 -0.95 9.92 -6.04
CA VAL A 170 -1.72 9.10 -5.10
C VAL A 170 -3.01 9.83 -4.74
N VAL A 171 -4.14 9.18 -4.99
CA VAL A 171 -5.46 9.75 -4.69
C VAL A 171 -6.20 8.83 -3.74
N THR A 172 -6.65 9.38 -2.61
CA THR A 172 -7.49 8.69 -1.63
C THR A 172 -8.95 9.04 -1.87
N TYR A 173 -9.78 8.02 -2.00
CA TYR A 173 -11.23 8.15 -2.18
C TYR A 173 -11.96 7.52 -1.01
N GLN A 174 -13.05 8.16 -0.60
CA GLN A 174 -14.02 7.62 0.35
C GLN A 174 -15.38 7.42 -0.30
N TRP A 175 -16.07 6.37 0.13
CA TRP A 175 -17.45 6.14 -0.30
C TRP A 175 -18.40 7.13 0.38
N LYS A 176 -19.10 7.95 -0.41
CA LYS A 176 -20.07 8.94 0.06
C LYS A 176 -21.22 9.02 -0.94
N ASP A 177 -22.43 9.05 -0.42
CA ASP A 177 -23.65 9.27 -1.22
C ASP A 177 -23.76 8.39 -2.48
N GLY A 178 -23.31 7.13 -2.37
CA GLY A 178 -23.40 6.14 -3.46
C GLY A 178 -22.29 6.21 -4.50
N SER A 179 -21.20 6.94 -4.23
CA SER A 179 -20.05 7.07 -5.12
C SER A 179 -18.73 7.25 -4.35
N PHE A 180 -17.61 7.00 -5.00
CA PHE A 180 -16.29 7.35 -4.48
C PHE A 180 -15.99 8.82 -4.71
N ALA A 181 -15.82 9.58 -3.61
CA ALA A 181 -15.44 10.98 -3.61
C ALA A 181 -13.97 11.13 -3.25
N GLU A 182 -13.22 11.88 -4.04
CA GLU A 182 -11.83 12.23 -3.74
C GLU A 182 -11.76 13.01 -2.41
N GLN A 183 -10.90 12.55 -1.51
CA GLN A 183 -10.64 13.20 -0.23
C GLN A 183 -9.29 13.87 -0.19
N PHE A 184 -8.30 13.22 -0.78
CA PHE A 184 -6.92 13.70 -0.75
C PHE A 184 -6.21 13.31 -2.04
N ARG A 185 -5.34 14.20 -2.53
CA ARG A 185 -4.48 13.98 -3.67
C ARG A 185 -3.08 14.41 -3.33
N GLN A 186 -2.11 13.56 -3.58
CA GLN A 186 -0.69 13.82 -3.40
C GLN A 186 0.05 13.54 -4.69
N HIS A 187 1.00 14.39 -5.00
CA HIS A 187 1.95 14.19 -6.08
C HIS A 187 3.35 14.04 -5.48
N ASN A 188 4.00 12.93 -5.76
CA ASN A 188 5.37 12.65 -5.33
C ASN A 188 6.28 12.71 -6.54
N ASP A 189 7.27 13.59 -6.52
CA ASP A 189 8.29 13.74 -7.56
C ASP A 189 9.56 13.01 -7.11
N TYR A 190 9.96 12.01 -7.87
CA TYR A 190 11.12 11.18 -7.54
C TYR A 190 12.45 11.82 -7.99
N SER A 191 12.43 12.75 -8.95
CA SER A 191 13.63 13.41 -9.46
C SER A 191 14.30 14.30 -8.40
N ASN A 192 13.54 14.79 -7.43
CA ASN A 192 14.05 15.62 -6.35
C ASN A 192 14.68 14.85 -5.18
N THR A 193 14.58 13.51 -5.16
CA THR A 193 15.17 12.69 -4.08
C THR A 193 16.64 12.33 -4.33
N VAL A 194 17.19 12.58 -5.51
CA VAL A 194 18.55 12.17 -5.92
C VAL A 194 19.60 13.27 -5.76
N THR A 195 19.21 14.49 -5.36
CA THR A 195 20.16 15.57 -5.05
C THR A 195 20.57 15.58 -3.58
N SER A 196 20.80 14.42 -2.98
CA SER A 196 21.70 14.33 -1.85
C SER A 196 23.10 14.42 -2.41
N GLU A 197 23.65 15.63 -2.41
CA GLU A 197 25.06 15.93 -2.65
C GLU A 197 25.91 14.87 -1.93
N PRO A 198 26.79 14.15 -2.62
CA PRO A 198 27.66 13.19 -1.96
C PRO A 198 28.42 13.93 -0.85
N PRO A 199 28.61 13.33 0.34
CA PRO A 199 29.31 13.99 1.42
C PRO A 199 30.67 14.47 0.88
N GLN A 200 30.87 15.79 0.89
CA GLN A 200 32.12 16.38 0.49
C GLN A 200 33.19 15.74 1.36
N ALA A 201 34.07 14.97 0.72
CA ALA A 201 35.26 14.45 1.38
C ALA A 201 35.98 15.65 2.01
N LEU A 202 36.09 15.64 3.33
CA LEU A 202 36.84 16.66 4.07
C LEU A 202 38.21 16.76 3.41
N ALA A 203 38.48 17.92 2.83
CA ALA A 203 39.76 18.21 2.23
C ALA A 203 40.82 17.95 3.32
N GLU A 204 41.68 16.96 3.09
CA GLU A 204 42.81 16.68 3.94
C GLU A 204 43.67 17.93 3.95
N THR A 205 43.77 18.54 5.10
CA THR A 205 44.67 19.67 5.35
C THR A 205 46.09 19.17 5.09
N PRO A 206 46.88 19.77 4.15
CA PRO A 206 48.22 19.32 3.96
C PRO A 206 49.03 19.50 5.21
N SER A 207 49.65 18.42 5.69
CA SER A 207 50.55 18.39 6.83
C SER A 207 51.76 19.28 6.52
N PRO A 208 52.19 20.17 7.46
CA PRO A 208 53.36 21.04 7.24
C PRO A 208 54.62 20.18 7.06
N ALA A 209 55.35 20.48 5.97
CA ALA A 209 56.64 19.85 5.65
C ALA A 209 57.65 20.09 6.82
N ARG A 210 58.20 18.97 7.30
CA ARG A 210 59.31 18.99 8.29
C ARG A 210 60.55 19.55 7.60
N SER A 211 61.04 20.70 8.09
CA SER A 211 62.34 21.24 7.72
C SER A 211 63.42 20.33 8.28
N GLU A 212 64.19 19.68 7.44
CA GLU A 212 65.41 19.01 7.85
C GLU A 212 66.55 20.05 7.79
N ASP A 213 66.92 20.59 8.96
CA ASP A 213 68.21 21.26 9.17
C ASP A 213 69.28 20.18 9.35
N GLY A 214 70.12 20.02 8.32
CA GLY A 214 71.32 19.25 8.44
C GLY A 214 72.46 20.10 9.00
N PRO A 215 73.34 19.57 9.87
CA PRO A 215 74.46 20.34 10.39
C PRO A 215 75.59 20.41 9.39
N ALA A 216 76.10 21.64 9.22
CA ALA A 216 77.38 21.90 8.55
C ALA A 216 78.54 21.60 9.52
N ALA A 217 79.52 20.87 9.03
CA ALA A 217 80.85 20.73 9.58
C ALA A 217 81.84 21.50 8.72
#